data_a23e503d766869700713d90756b8f55e
#
_entry.id   a23e503d766869700713d90756b8f55e
#
_cell.length_a   1.000
_cell.length_b   1.000
_cell.length_c   1.000
_cell.angle_alpha   90.00
_cell.angle_beta   90.00
_cell.angle_gamma   90.00
#
_symmetry.space_group_name_H-M   'P 1'
#
loop_
_entity.id
_entity.type
_entity.pdbx_description
1 polymer ?
#
loop_
_entity_poly.entity_id
_entity_poly.type
_entity_poly.pdbx_seq_one_letter_code
_entity_poly.pdbx_strand_id
1 'polypeptide(L)'
;MLVKTKRALIQLAAAVCLSLTAVIAQAKTELTMYYPVAVGGSLTKIVDGLVDDFMKENPDIDVKAIYAGNYNDARVKALAALNAGQPAQLSVMFSIDIYELIEQDAIISFDDIATTADDKAWLNSFYPTLMENGRTAGKTWGIPFQRSTIVMYYNKDLFRAAGLDPENPPATWAELVEAGKKLTKADGSQWGAMIPSTGYPYWMFGALSMQNDQVLMNNAGDTTYFDAPATVEALQFWKD
;
A
#
# COMPACT_ATOMS: atom_id res chain seq x y z
N MET A 1 -32.72 25.88 -65.66
CA MET A 1 -31.60 24.98 -65.32
C MET A 1 -30.77 25.53 -64.16
N LEU A 2 -30.50 26.83 -64.05
CA LEU A 2 -29.69 27.48 -63.02
C LEU A 2 -30.23 27.33 -61.56
N VAL A 3 -31.54 27.24 -61.35
CA VAL A 3 -32.13 27.17 -59.99
C VAL A 3 -31.97 25.80 -59.34
N LYS A 4 -31.95 24.70 -60.13
CA LYS A 4 -31.71 23.34 -59.60
C LYS A 4 -30.28 23.14 -59.17
N THR A 5 -29.33 23.73 -59.87
CA THR A 5 -27.88 23.66 -59.55
C THR A 5 -27.54 24.43 -58.28
N LYS A 6 -28.16 25.58 -58.00
CA LYS A 6 -27.94 26.33 -56.74
C LYS A 6 -28.50 25.59 -55.51
N ARG A 7 -29.64 24.91 -55.63
CA ARG A 7 -30.17 24.10 -54.52
C ARG A 7 -29.32 22.88 -54.21
N ALA A 8 -28.78 22.23 -55.22
CA ALA A 8 -27.88 21.06 -55.02
C ALA A 8 -26.56 21.49 -54.38
N LEU A 9 -26.00 22.64 -54.71
CA LEU A 9 -24.78 23.19 -54.08
C LEU A 9 -25.01 23.59 -52.61
N ILE A 10 -26.17 24.17 -52.28
CA ILE A 10 -26.52 24.53 -50.89
C ILE A 10 -26.76 23.26 -50.04
N GLN A 11 -27.36 22.22 -50.60
CA GLN A 11 -27.55 20.95 -49.90
C GLN A 11 -26.22 20.21 -49.69
N LEU A 12 -25.28 20.29 -50.64
CA LEU A 12 -23.96 19.69 -50.51
C LEU A 12 -23.12 20.45 -49.48
N ALA A 13 -23.19 21.80 -49.45
CA ALA A 13 -22.50 22.61 -48.41
C ALA A 13 -23.07 22.37 -47.01
N ALA A 14 -24.41 22.22 -46.89
CA ALA A 14 -25.02 21.89 -45.59
C ALA A 14 -24.65 20.48 -45.11
N ALA A 15 -24.53 19.51 -46.00
CA ALA A 15 -24.09 18.15 -45.68
C ALA A 15 -22.62 18.10 -45.26
N VAL A 16 -21.75 18.90 -45.88
CA VAL A 16 -20.33 19.02 -45.51
C VAL A 16 -20.18 19.74 -44.18
N CYS A 17 -20.99 20.75 -43.87
CA CYS A 17 -20.97 21.41 -42.56
C CYS A 17 -21.51 20.53 -41.45
N LEU A 18 -22.44 19.64 -41.68
CA LEU A 18 -22.94 18.67 -40.69
C LEU A 18 -21.92 17.55 -40.42
N SER A 19 -21.04 17.21 -41.35
CA SER A 19 -20.00 16.20 -41.16
C SER A 19 -18.77 16.73 -40.42
N LEU A 20 -18.61 18.05 -40.26
CA LEU A 20 -17.51 18.65 -39.53
C LEU A 20 -17.77 18.87 -38.02
N THR A 21 -19.00 18.61 -37.59
CA THR A 21 -19.31 18.48 -36.13
C THR A 21 -19.32 17.03 -35.67
N ALA A 22 -18.47 16.17 -36.23
CA ALA A 22 -18.09 14.97 -35.50
C ALA A 22 -17.39 15.48 -34.23
N VAL A 23 -18.13 15.58 -33.16
CA VAL A 23 -17.58 15.64 -31.79
C VAL A 23 -16.60 14.48 -31.76
N ILE A 24 -15.32 14.79 -31.82
CA ILE A 24 -14.29 13.81 -31.48
C ILE A 24 -14.59 13.52 -30.02
N ALA A 25 -15.35 12.49 -29.77
CA ALA A 25 -15.45 11.92 -28.44
C ALA A 25 -14.02 11.54 -28.09
N GLN A 26 -13.34 12.39 -27.36
CA GLN A 26 -12.00 12.12 -26.92
C GLN A 26 -12.09 10.86 -26.07
N ALA A 27 -11.49 9.78 -26.52
CA ALA A 27 -11.45 8.56 -25.75
C ALA A 27 -10.82 8.89 -24.40
N LYS A 28 -11.51 8.52 -23.33
CA LYS A 28 -10.96 8.70 -21.98
C LYS A 28 -9.64 7.96 -21.85
N THR A 29 -8.74 8.54 -21.08
CA THR A 29 -7.52 7.84 -20.68
C THR A 29 -7.88 6.73 -19.72
N GLU A 30 -7.68 5.47 -20.13
CA GLU A 30 -7.92 4.32 -19.26
C GLU A 30 -6.68 4.05 -18.39
N LEU A 31 -6.89 3.96 -17.07
CA LEU A 31 -5.89 3.58 -16.09
C LEU A 31 -6.31 2.31 -15.38
N THR A 32 -5.39 1.37 -15.25
CA THR A 32 -5.59 0.15 -14.44
C THR A 32 -4.84 0.29 -13.13
N MET A 33 -5.54 0.05 -12.02
CA MET A 33 -4.98 0.03 -10.69
C MET A 33 -5.20 -1.34 -10.05
N TYR A 34 -4.12 -2.01 -9.64
CA TYR A 34 -4.24 -3.20 -8.79
C TYR A 34 -4.13 -2.82 -7.32
N TYR A 35 -5.01 -3.41 -6.51
CA TYR A 35 -4.95 -3.21 -5.06
C TYR A 35 -5.25 -4.50 -4.31
N PRO A 36 -4.52 -4.77 -3.22
CA PRO A 36 -4.82 -5.84 -2.30
C PRO A 36 -5.76 -5.34 -1.20
N VAL A 37 -6.57 -6.24 -0.68
CA VAL A 37 -7.31 -6.00 0.56
C VAL A 37 -6.94 -7.12 1.52
N ALA A 38 -6.10 -6.79 2.50
CA ALA A 38 -5.66 -7.79 3.48
C ALA A 38 -6.80 -8.26 4.40
N VAL A 39 -7.88 -7.48 4.50
CA VAL A 39 -9.05 -7.76 5.36
C VAL A 39 -10.30 -7.57 4.52
N GLY A 40 -11.04 -8.62 4.29
CA GLY A 40 -12.17 -8.66 3.34
C GLY A 40 -13.31 -7.67 3.61
N GLY A 41 -14.05 -7.38 2.56
CA GLY A 41 -15.44 -6.91 2.54
C GLY A 41 -15.66 -5.41 2.44
N SER A 42 -15.33 -4.59 3.44
CA SER A 42 -15.67 -3.15 3.42
C SER A 42 -14.66 -2.27 2.68
N LEU A 43 -13.40 -2.70 2.59
CA LEU A 43 -12.32 -1.90 1.99
C LEU A 43 -12.47 -1.77 0.47
N THR A 44 -13.00 -2.76 -0.23
CA THR A 44 -13.28 -2.64 -1.67
C THR A 44 -14.22 -1.49 -1.96
N LYS A 45 -15.29 -1.33 -1.17
CA LYS A 45 -16.23 -0.22 -1.31
C LYS A 45 -15.59 1.14 -1.05
N ILE A 46 -14.59 1.21 -0.16
CA ILE A 46 -13.84 2.45 0.10
C ILE A 46 -13.00 2.79 -1.13
N VAL A 47 -12.27 1.81 -1.69
CA VAL A 47 -11.47 2.01 -2.89
C VAL A 47 -12.35 2.40 -4.07
N ASP A 48 -13.48 1.71 -4.29
CA ASP A 48 -14.44 2.05 -5.32
C ASP A 48 -14.93 3.49 -5.17
N GLY A 49 -15.29 3.91 -3.95
CA GLY A 49 -15.70 5.28 -3.66
C GLY A 49 -14.62 6.33 -3.94
N LEU A 50 -13.36 6.05 -3.58
CA LEU A 50 -12.23 6.95 -3.88
C LEU A 50 -12.00 7.09 -5.39
N VAL A 51 -12.11 5.99 -6.12
CA VAL A 51 -11.96 5.98 -7.59
C VAL A 51 -13.13 6.71 -8.26
N ASP A 52 -14.35 6.49 -7.81
CA ASP A 52 -15.53 7.21 -8.31
C ASP A 52 -15.42 8.73 -8.09
N ASP A 53 -14.94 9.16 -6.93
CA ASP A 53 -14.75 10.58 -6.63
C ASP A 53 -13.64 11.19 -7.50
N PHE A 54 -12.52 10.47 -7.67
CA PHE A 54 -11.46 10.88 -8.59
C PHE A 54 -11.95 11.05 -10.03
N MET A 55 -12.73 10.08 -10.55
CA MET A 55 -13.27 10.15 -11.91
C MET A 55 -14.32 11.26 -12.09
N LYS A 56 -15.05 11.64 -11.03
CA LYS A 56 -15.95 12.81 -11.07
C LYS A 56 -15.17 14.12 -11.24
N GLU A 57 -14.03 14.23 -10.56
CA GLU A 57 -13.15 15.40 -10.65
C GLU A 57 -12.32 15.41 -11.95
N ASN A 58 -12.09 14.22 -12.53
CA ASN A 58 -11.28 14.03 -13.74
C ASN A 58 -12.08 13.26 -14.81
N PRO A 59 -13.07 13.91 -15.46
CA PRO A 59 -14.02 13.20 -16.35
C PRO A 59 -13.38 12.59 -17.60
N ASP A 60 -12.18 13.01 -17.96
CA ASP A 60 -11.41 12.49 -19.10
C ASP A 60 -10.57 11.24 -18.74
N ILE A 61 -10.59 10.83 -17.48
CA ILE A 61 -9.88 9.65 -17.00
C ILE A 61 -10.89 8.58 -16.56
N ASP A 62 -10.63 7.33 -16.94
CA ASP A 62 -11.37 6.15 -16.52
C ASP A 62 -10.43 5.21 -15.75
N VAL A 63 -10.69 5.01 -14.45
CA VAL A 63 -9.84 4.17 -13.59
C VAL A 63 -10.53 2.83 -13.35
N LYS A 64 -9.87 1.75 -13.76
CA LYS A 64 -10.27 0.37 -13.47
C LYS A 64 -9.52 -0.12 -12.22
N ALA A 65 -10.12 0.05 -11.04
CA ALA A 65 -9.59 -0.50 -9.81
C ALA A 65 -9.92 -2.00 -9.72
N ILE A 66 -8.90 -2.84 -9.68
CA ILE A 66 -9.03 -4.30 -9.70
C ILE A 66 -8.51 -4.85 -8.37
N TYR A 67 -9.42 -5.42 -7.59
CA TYR A 67 -9.03 -6.20 -6.42
C TYR A 67 -8.23 -7.43 -6.84
N ALA A 68 -7.03 -7.55 -6.32
CA ALA A 68 -6.06 -8.57 -6.76
C ALA A 68 -5.88 -9.74 -5.78
N GLY A 69 -6.51 -9.72 -4.62
CA GLY A 69 -6.26 -10.68 -3.54
C GLY A 69 -5.39 -10.09 -2.43
N ASN A 70 -4.39 -10.80 -1.96
CA ASN A 70 -3.40 -10.28 -1.03
C ASN A 70 -2.27 -9.50 -1.75
N TYR A 71 -1.30 -8.99 -1.00
CA TYR A 71 -0.19 -8.22 -1.57
C TYR A 71 0.68 -9.02 -2.54
N ASN A 72 0.95 -10.30 -2.25
CA ASN A 72 1.68 -11.15 -3.17
C ASN A 72 0.90 -11.38 -4.47
N ASP A 73 -0.42 -11.57 -4.38
CA ASP A 73 -1.28 -11.71 -5.56
C ASP A 73 -1.26 -10.44 -6.42
N ALA A 74 -1.29 -9.26 -5.79
CA ALA A 74 -1.20 -7.97 -6.48
C ALA A 74 0.14 -7.83 -7.21
N ARG A 75 1.26 -8.18 -6.55
CA ARG A 75 2.59 -8.16 -7.15
C ARG A 75 2.70 -9.11 -8.34
N VAL A 76 2.29 -10.36 -8.17
CA VAL A 76 2.33 -11.36 -9.24
C VAL A 76 1.49 -10.92 -10.44
N LYS A 77 0.28 -10.39 -10.20
CA LYS A 77 -0.59 -9.91 -11.26
C LYS A 77 0.01 -8.70 -11.99
N ALA A 78 0.60 -7.74 -11.27
CA ALA A 78 1.22 -6.56 -11.88
C ALA A 78 2.43 -6.93 -12.73
N LEU A 79 3.31 -7.82 -12.25
CA LEU A 79 4.47 -8.31 -13.01
C LEU A 79 4.06 -9.15 -14.22
N ALA A 80 3.01 -9.97 -14.11
CA ALA A 80 2.49 -10.72 -15.25
C ALA A 80 1.92 -9.78 -16.33
N ALA A 81 1.20 -8.73 -15.93
CA ALA A 81 0.67 -7.72 -16.87
C ALA A 81 1.80 -6.93 -17.54
N LEU A 82 2.84 -6.56 -16.80
CA LEU A 82 4.04 -5.92 -17.33
C LEU A 82 4.72 -6.82 -18.39
N ASN A 83 4.96 -8.09 -18.07
CA ASN A 83 5.59 -9.05 -18.98
C ASN A 83 4.75 -9.33 -20.24
N ALA A 84 3.41 -9.17 -20.13
CA ALA A 84 2.51 -9.26 -21.28
C ALA A 84 2.45 -7.96 -22.12
N GLY A 85 3.22 -6.93 -21.77
CA GLY A 85 3.22 -5.64 -22.46
C GLY A 85 1.96 -4.78 -22.17
N GLN A 86 1.23 -5.08 -21.10
CA GLN A 86 0.03 -4.38 -20.66
C GLN A 86 0.13 -4.01 -19.17
N PRO A 87 1.13 -3.21 -18.76
CA PRO A 87 1.34 -2.89 -17.36
C PRO A 87 0.16 -2.12 -16.77
N ALA A 88 -0.13 -2.37 -15.49
CA ALA A 88 -0.97 -1.47 -14.73
C ALA A 88 -0.24 -0.13 -14.53
N GLN A 89 -0.98 0.97 -14.58
CA GLN A 89 -0.41 2.31 -14.38
C GLN A 89 -0.18 2.59 -12.89
N LEU A 90 -0.94 1.93 -12.02
CA LEU A 90 -0.81 2.06 -10.57
C LEU A 90 -1.03 0.70 -9.91
N SER A 91 -0.27 0.43 -8.84
CA SER A 91 -0.48 -0.76 -8.04
C SER A 91 -0.13 -0.50 -6.57
N VAL A 92 -0.99 -0.97 -5.68
CA VAL A 92 -0.70 -0.95 -4.23
C VAL A 92 0.08 -2.22 -3.90
N MET A 93 1.28 -2.03 -3.36
CA MET A 93 2.20 -3.12 -3.07
C MET A 93 2.82 -3.01 -1.67
N PHE A 94 3.50 -4.03 -1.24
CA PHE A 94 4.34 -3.93 -0.06
C PHE A 94 5.58 -3.10 -0.33
N SER A 95 5.97 -2.29 0.65
CA SER A 95 7.20 -1.52 0.59
C SER A 95 8.45 -2.39 0.52
N ILE A 96 8.43 -3.62 1.02
CA ILE A 96 9.57 -4.54 0.93
C ILE A 96 9.84 -5.05 -0.48
N ASP A 97 8.83 -5.02 -1.36
CA ASP A 97 8.98 -5.47 -2.76
C ASP A 97 9.72 -4.42 -3.61
N ILE A 98 9.95 -3.21 -3.08
CA ILE A 98 10.47 -2.06 -3.83
C ILE A 98 11.83 -2.35 -4.47
N TYR A 99 12.70 -3.08 -3.78
CA TYR A 99 14.04 -3.41 -4.28
C TYR A 99 13.99 -4.33 -5.50
N GLU A 100 13.16 -5.40 -5.42
CA GLU A 100 12.94 -6.33 -6.53
C GLU A 100 12.29 -5.61 -7.73
N LEU A 101 11.33 -4.73 -7.47
CA LEU A 101 10.63 -3.99 -8.53
C LEU A 101 11.54 -2.99 -9.24
N ILE A 102 12.48 -2.38 -8.53
CA ILE A 102 13.51 -1.51 -9.12
C ILE A 102 14.49 -2.34 -9.96
N GLU A 103 14.98 -3.45 -9.42
CA GLU A 103 15.92 -4.33 -10.12
C GLU A 103 15.36 -4.90 -11.44
N GLN A 104 14.03 -5.11 -11.48
CA GLN A 104 13.32 -5.59 -12.66
C GLN A 104 12.84 -4.48 -13.60
N ASP A 105 13.19 -3.22 -13.36
CA ASP A 105 12.66 -2.05 -14.09
C ASP A 105 11.11 -2.05 -14.17
N ALA A 106 10.46 -2.59 -13.14
CA ALA A 106 9.00 -2.75 -13.10
C ALA A 106 8.25 -1.49 -12.63
N ILE A 107 8.94 -0.55 -12.03
CA ILE A 107 8.39 0.71 -11.51
C ILE A 107 9.25 1.90 -11.91
N ILE A 108 8.63 3.06 -11.98
CA ILE A 108 9.29 4.35 -12.19
C ILE A 108 9.29 5.16 -10.90
N SER A 109 10.27 6.03 -10.72
CA SER A 109 10.34 6.93 -9.58
C SER A 109 9.34 8.07 -9.71
N PHE A 110 8.70 8.47 -8.61
CA PHE A 110 7.89 9.69 -8.58
C PHE A 110 8.72 10.95 -8.84
N ASP A 111 10.00 10.96 -8.48
CA ASP A 111 10.90 12.09 -8.76
C ASP A 111 11.13 12.28 -10.27
N ASP A 112 11.04 11.22 -11.07
CA ASP A 112 11.22 11.27 -12.51
C ASP A 112 9.98 11.83 -13.24
N ILE A 113 8.79 11.77 -12.63
CA ILE A 113 7.53 12.26 -13.19
C ILE A 113 7.04 13.56 -12.53
N ALA A 114 7.37 13.83 -11.28
CA ALA A 114 7.04 15.05 -10.55
C ALA A 114 7.96 16.19 -10.97
N THR A 115 7.72 16.77 -12.15
CA THR A 115 8.63 17.74 -12.78
C THR A 115 8.29 19.19 -12.45
N THR A 116 7.02 19.48 -12.16
CA THR A 116 6.55 20.84 -11.83
C THR A 116 6.80 21.19 -10.35
N ALA A 117 6.72 22.47 -10.03
CA ALA A 117 6.81 22.94 -8.64
C ALA A 117 5.65 22.41 -7.79
N ASP A 118 4.45 22.30 -8.37
CA ASP A 118 3.24 21.83 -7.71
C ASP A 118 3.34 20.32 -7.42
N ASP A 119 3.84 19.50 -8.37
CA ASP A 119 4.07 18.07 -8.16
C ASP A 119 5.06 17.83 -7.00
N LYS A 120 6.15 18.60 -6.97
CA LYS A 120 7.15 18.51 -5.91
C LYS A 120 6.59 18.95 -4.57
N ALA A 121 5.77 20.02 -4.55
CA ALA A 121 5.10 20.48 -3.34
C ALA A 121 4.13 19.40 -2.82
N TRP A 122 3.39 18.75 -3.73
CA TRP A 122 2.52 17.65 -3.38
C TRP A 122 3.30 16.46 -2.79
N LEU A 123 4.39 15.97 -3.42
CA LEU A 123 5.23 14.91 -2.87
C LEU A 123 5.81 15.26 -1.49
N ASN A 124 6.10 16.53 -1.24
CA ASN A 124 6.61 17.01 0.04
C ASN A 124 5.51 17.28 1.09
N SER A 125 4.24 17.19 0.72
CA SER A 125 3.11 17.39 1.65
C SER A 125 2.84 16.18 2.54
N PHE A 126 3.35 15.00 2.18
CA PHE A 126 3.20 13.79 2.99
C PHE A 126 4.09 13.82 4.22
N TYR A 127 3.64 13.22 5.30
CA TYR A 127 4.44 13.07 6.51
C TYR A 127 5.74 12.31 6.21
N PRO A 128 6.93 12.88 6.49
CA PRO A 128 8.21 12.28 6.15
C PRO A 128 8.37 10.83 6.64
N THR A 129 8.00 10.57 7.90
CA THR A 129 8.08 9.23 8.51
C THR A 129 7.24 8.19 7.75
N LEU A 130 6.09 8.58 7.17
CA LEU A 130 5.27 7.67 6.39
C LEU A 130 5.84 7.40 5.00
N MET A 131 6.68 8.31 4.49
CA MET A 131 7.33 8.20 3.17
C MET A 131 8.58 7.33 3.19
N GLU A 132 9.20 7.10 4.35
CA GLU A 132 10.51 6.41 4.45
C GLU A 132 10.52 5.06 3.75
N ASN A 133 9.50 4.23 3.94
CA ASN A 133 9.42 2.91 3.30
C ASN A 133 9.21 2.95 1.77
N GLY A 134 8.89 4.12 1.23
CA GLY A 134 8.75 4.33 -0.20
C GLY A 134 10.01 4.94 -0.84
N ARG A 135 11.08 5.16 -0.05
CA ARG A 135 12.30 5.84 -0.49
C ARG A 135 13.51 4.94 -0.40
N THR A 136 14.28 4.89 -1.46
CA THR A 136 15.60 4.25 -1.49
C THR A 136 16.44 4.85 -2.61
N ALA A 137 17.78 4.74 -2.52
CA ALA A 137 18.72 5.28 -3.49
C ALA A 137 18.50 6.77 -3.84
N GLY A 138 18.04 7.56 -2.84
CA GLY A 138 17.79 9.00 -3.00
C GLY A 138 16.55 9.37 -3.80
N LYS A 139 15.69 8.40 -4.15
CA LYS A 139 14.45 8.60 -4.90
C LYS A 139 13.22 8.09 -4.16
N THR A 140 12.06 8.62 -4.52
CA THR A 140 10.72 8.19 -4.06
C THR A 140 10.12 7.23 -5.07
N TRP A 141 9.92 5.98 -4.70
CA TRP A 141 9.39 4.92 -5.54
C TRP A 141 7.96 4.53 -5.19
N GLY A 142 7.51 4.92 -4.02
CA GLY A 142 6.18 4.63 -3.54
C GLY A 142 5.63 5.72 -2.63
N ILE A 143 4.31 5.89 -2.67
CA ILE A 143 3.57 6.79 -1.79
C ILE A 143 2.73 5.94 -0.83
N PRO A 144 2.66 6.29 0.47
CA PRO A 144 1.89 5.51 1.42
C PRO A 144 0.39 5.55 1.09
N PHE A 145 -0.18 4.40 0.78
CA PHE A 145 -1.61 4.21 0.59
C PHE A 145 -2.31 3.83 1.89
N GLN A 146 -1.74 2.88 2.61
CA GLN A 146 -2.20 2.46 3.93
C GLN A 146 -1.02 2.11 4.83
N ARG A 147 -1.17 2.36 6.12
CA ARG A 147 -0.16 2.09 7.13
C ARG A 147 -0.78 1.35 8.31
N SER A 148 -0.07 0.35 8.79
CA SER A 148 -0.39 -0.36 10.01
C SER A 148 0.73 -0.16 11.02
N THR A 149 0.39 -0.19 12.29
CA THR A 149 1.36 -0.25 13.37
C THR A 149 1.06 -1.44 14.26
N ILE A 150 2.11 -1.95 14.90
CA ILE A 150 1.97 -3.06 15.83
C ILE A 150 1.47 -2.50 17.15
N VAL A 151 0.39 -3.10 17.66
CA VAL A 151 -0.19 -2.76 18.95
C VAL A 151 -0.52 -4.04 19.72
N MET A 152 -0.49 -3.97 21.04
CA MET A 152 -0.92 -5.04 21.91
C MET A 152 -2.41 -4.87 22.26
N TYR A 153 -3.23 -5.86 21.89
CA TYR A 153 -4.57 -6.00 22.40
C TYR A 153 -4.55 -6.88 23.64
N TYR A 154 -5.24 -6.46 24.70
CA TYR A 154 -5.35 -7.25 25.92
C TYR A 154 -6.77 -7.30 26.45
N ASN A 155 -7.10 -8.40 27.10
CA ASN A 155 -8.43 -8.60 27.70
C ASN A 155 -8.42 -8.14 29.16
N LYS A 156 -9.10 -7.03 29.43
CA LYS A 156 -9.18 -6.42 30.78
C LYS A 156 -9.84 -7.35 31.80
N ASP A 157 -10.77 -8.20 31.40
CA ASP A 157 -11.45 -9.11 32.34
C ASP A 157 -10.54 -10.26 32.74
N LEU A 158 -9.73 -10.77 31.81
CA LEU A 158 -8.71 -11.77 32.14
C LEU A 158 -7.62 -11.20 33.05
N PHE A 159 -7.25 -9.91 32.84
CA PHE A 159 -6.32 -9.22 33.75
C PHE A 159 -6.87 -9.17 35.16
N ARG A 160 -8.12 -8.73 35.35
CA ARG A 160 -8.78 -8.71 36.67
C ARG A 160 -8.85 -10.10 37.30
N ALA A 161 -9.23 -11.12 36.52
CA ALA A 161 -9.30 -12.51 36.99
C ALA A 161 -7.95 -13.06 37.45
N ALA A 162 -6.85 -12.61 36.86
CA ALA A 162 -5.47 -12.98 37.20
C ALA A 162 -4.86 -12.09 38.31
N GLY A 163 -5.62 -11.15 38.87
CA GLY A 163 -5.13 -10.20 39.89
C GLY A 163 -4.17 -9.15 39.34
N LEU A 164 -4.24 -8.86 38.03
CA LEU A 164 -3.51 -7.80 37.36
C LEU A 164 -4.37 -6.54 37.25
N ASP A 165 -3.72 -5.38 37.28
CA ASP A 165 -4.42 -4.10 37.07
C ASP A 165 -4.73 -3.93 35.56
N PRO A 166 -6.02 -3.87 35.16
CA PRO A 166 -6.39 -3.69 33.77
C PRO A 166 -6.15 -2.28 33.23
N GLU A 167 -5.84 -1.31 34.08
CA GLU A 167 -5.55 0.07 33.65
C GLU A 167 -4.04 0.32 33.48
N ASN A 168 -3.21 -0.63 33.91
CA ASN A 168 -1.76 -0.61 33.77
C ASN A 168 -1.27 -1.86 33.00
N PRO A 169 -1.43 -1.90 31.66
CA PRO A 169 -0.90 -3.00 30.84
C PRO A 169 0.63 -2.99 30.84
N PRO A 170 1.27 -4.14 30.51
CA PRO A 170 2.73 -4.22 30.40
C PRO A 170 3.32 -3.17 29.45
N ALA A 171 4.31 -2.43 29.91
CA ALA A 171 5.04 -1.42 29.16
C ALA A 171 6.42 -1.92 28.69
N THR A 172 6.91 -3.02 29.27
CA THR A 172 8.20 -3.63 28.96
C THR A 172 8.06 -5.10 28.63
N TRP A 173 9.08 -5.68 27.96
CA TRP A 173 9.10 -7.13 27.69
C TRP A 173 9.07 -7.95 28.97
N ALA A 174 9.82 -7.55 30.01
CA ALA A 174 9.81 -8.23 31.30
C ALA A 174 8.43 -8.24 31.95
N GLU A 175 7.72 -7.11 31.93
CA GLU A 175 6.35 -7.03 32.43
C GLU A 175 5.38 -7.86 31.61
N LEU A 176 5.56 -7.93 30.28
CA LEU A 176 4.76 -8.79 29.41
C LEU A 176 4.94 -10.27 29.75
N VAL A 177 6.18 -10.71 29.98
CA VAL A 177 6.48 -12.09 30.41
C VAL A 177 5.83 -12.40 31.76
N GLU A 178 5.95 -11.52 32.75
CA GLU A 178 5.35 -11.73 34.07
C GLU A 178 3.81 -11.72 34.03
N ALA A 179 3.21 -10.85 33.24
CA ALA A 179 1.75 -10.86 33.02
C ALA A 179 1.34 -12.15 32.28
N GLY A 180 2.08 -12.54 31.25
CA GLY A 180 1.85 -13.76 30.48
C GLY A 180 1.87 -15.02 31.35
N LYS A 181 2.84 -15.15 32.26
CA LYS A 181 2.90 -16.27 33.24
C LYS A 181 1.66 -16.32 34.16
N LYS A 182 1.17 -15.18 34.64
CA LYS A 182 -0.03 -15.12 35.48
C LYS A 182 -1.31 -15.43 34.70
N LEU A 183 -1.36 -15.05 33.45
CA LEU A 183 -2.53 -15.25 32.58
C LEU A 183 -2.59 -16.65 31.98
N THR A 184 -1.46 -17.34 31.82
CA THR A 184 -1.41 -18.68 31.27
C THR A 184 -1.94 -19.71 32.26
N LYS A 185 -2.84 -20.59 31.82
CA LYS A 185 -3.32 -21.72 32.61
C LYS A 185 -2.56 -22.99 32.27
N ALA A 186 -2.20 -23.74 33.30
CA ALA A 186 -1.43 -24.98 33.16
C ALA A 186 -2.13 -26.08 32.34
N ASP A 187 -3.46 -26.04 32.26
CA ASP A 187 -4.28 -26.97 31.47
C ASP A 187 -4.34 -26.64 29.98
N GLY A 188 -3.68 -25.57 29.56
CA GLY A 188 -3.66 -25.13 28.15
C GLY A 188 -4.96 -24.46 27.66
N SER A 189 -5.94 -24.23 28.53
CA SER A 189 -7.21 -23.60 28.16
C SER A 189 -7.09 -22.09 27.90
N GLN A 190 -5.99 -21.47 28.34
CA GLN A 190 -5.71 -20.04 28.16
C GLN A 190 -4.23 -19.79 28.07
N TRP A 191 -3.83 -19.04 27.03
CA TRP A 191 -2.48 -18.53 26.84
C TRP A 191 -2.40 -17.07 27.32
N GLY A 192 -1.31 -16.73 27.99
CA GLY A 192 -1.13 -15.41 28.58
C GLY A 192 -0.73 -14.34 27.54
N ALA A 193 -0.03 -14.74 26.49
CA ALA A 193 0.34 -13.87 25.39
C ALA A 193 0.44 -14.66 24.10
N MET A 194 0.28 -14.00 22.97
CA MET A 194 0.52 -14.54 21.64
C MET A 194 1.18 -13.49 20.77
N ILE A 195 2.36 -13.81 20.25
CA ILE A 195 3.02 -13.03 19.23
C ILE A 195 2.89 -13.79 17.91
N PRO A 196 2.22 -13.23 16.86
CA PRO A 196 2.04 -13.93 15.61
C PRO A 196 3.37 -14.26 14.93
N SER A 197 3.54 -15.52 14.52
CA SER A 197 4.72 -16.00 13.77
C SER A 197 4.38 -16.41 12.34
N THR A 198 3.15 -16.13 11.89
CA THR A 198 2.65 -16.40 10.54
C THR A 198 2.12 -15.13 9.91
N GLY A 199 1.87 -15.15 8.61
CA GLY A 199 1.46 -13.99 7.85
C GLY A 199 2.66 -13.11 7.49
N TYR A 200 2.96 -12.15 8.32
CA TYR A 200 4.09 -11.21 8.09
C TYR A 200 5.00 -11.13 9.33
N PRO A 201 5.67 -12.24 9.71
CA PRO A 201 6.42 -12.32 10.97
C PRO A 201 7.60 -11.35 11.03
N TYR A 202 8.17 -10.95 9.90
CA TYR A 202 9.25 -9.98 9.84
C TYR A 202 8.87 -8.61 10.41
N TRP A 203 7.58 -8.21 10.33
CA TRP A 203 7.11 -6.98 10.97
C TRP A 203 7.23 -7.06 12.48
N MET A 204 6.81 -8.19 13.07
CA MET A 204 6.89 -8.40 14.51
C MET A 204 8.34 -8.46 14.96
N PHE A 205 9.18 -9.23 14.26
CA PHE A 205 10.58 -9.36 14.59
C PHE A 205 11.33 -8.04 14.43
N GLY A 206 11.09 -7.33 13.33
CA GLY A 206 11.68 -5.99 13.11
C GLY A 206 11.29 -5.00 14.19
N ALA A 207 10.02 -5.02 14.65
CA ALA A 207 9.59 -4.14 15.74
C ALA A 207 10.27 -4.48 17.07
N LEU A 208 10.45 -5.76 17.40
CA LEU A 208 11.18 -6.18 18.60
C LEU A 208 12.66 -5.76 18.54
N SER A 209 13.31 -5.93 17.39
CA SER A 209 14.70 -5.49 17.21
C SER A 209 14.83 -3.97 17.32
N MET A 210 13.89 -3.22 16.73
CA MET A 210 13.90 -1.74 16.80
C MET A 210 13.60 -1.22 18.21
N GLN A 211 12.84 -1.95 19.03
CA GLN A 211 12.67 -1.63 20.45
C GLN A 211 13.99 -1.74 21.25
N ASN A 212 14.94 -2.50 20.73
CA ASN A 212 16.32 -2.61 21.23
C ASN A 212 17.30 -1.70 20.46
N ASP A 213 16.81 -0.63 19.84
CA ASP A 213 17.59 0.36 19.07
C ASP A 213 18.38 -0.25 17.88
N GLN A 214 17.94 -1.40 17.34
CA GLN A 214 18.60 -2.06 16.23
C GLN A 214 17.66 -2.27 15.04
N VAL A 215 17.97 -1.65 13.90
CA VAL A 215 17.35 -1.96 12.61
C VAL A 215 17.91 -3.28 12.06
N LEU A 216 17.13 -4.01 11.27
CA LEU A 216 17.57 -5.27 10.66
C LEU A 216 18.46 -5.06 9.43
N MET A 217 18.34 -3.90 8.77
CA MET A 217 19.08 -3.55 7.57
C MET A 217 19.26 -2.03 7.49
N ASN A 218 20.35 -1.57 6.91
CA ASN A 218 20.57 -0.15 6.67
C ASN A 218 19.66 0.40 5.55
N ASN A 219 19.58 1.73 5.43
CA ASN A 219 18.72 2.40 4.43
C ASN A 219 19.20 2.20 2.99
N ALA A 220 20.46 1.83 2.79
CA ALA A 220 20.99 1.51 1.45
C ALA A 220 20.57 0.11 0.97
N GLY A 221 20.14 -0.77 1.89
CA GLY A 221 19.73 -2.12 1.58
C GLY A 221 20.87 -3.11 1.32
N ASP A 222 22.10 -2.72 1.66
CA ASP A 222 23.32 -3.49 1.37
C ASP A 222 23.97 -4.12 2.60
N THR A 223 23.54 -3.76 3.80
CA THR A 223 24.08 -4.25 5.06
C THR A 223 22.98 -4.69 6.00
N THR A 224 23.08 -5.92 6.51
CA THR A 224 22.13 -6.48 7.47
C THR A 224 22.75 -6.65 8.86
N TYR A 225 21.92 -6.64 9.90
CA TYR A 225 22.31 -6.68 11.30
C TYR A 225 21.62 -7.80 12.07
N PHE A 226 21.42 -8.95 11.43
CA PHE A 226 20.77 -10.10 12.06
C PHE A 226 21.58 -10.74 13.18
N ASP A 227 22.88 -10.56 13.17
CA ASP A 227 23.83 -11.04 14.19
C ASP A 227 24.17 -10.00 15.27
N ALA A 228 23.59 -8.80 15.18
CA ALA A 228 23.79 -7.78 16.21
C ALA A 228 23.23 -8.26 17.56
N PRO A 229 23.93 -7.99 18.69
CA PRO A 229 23.49 -8.46 20.01
C PRO A 229 22.04 -8.11 20.35
N ALA A 230 21.60 -6.88 20.02
CA ALA A 230 20.24 -6.41 20.27
C ALA A 230 19.19 -7.18 19.41
N THR A 231 19.54 -7.55 18.18
CA THR A 231 18.68 -8.39 17.31
C THR A 231 18.59 -9.83 17.86
N VAL A 232 19.72 -10.38 18.33
CA VAL A 232 19.75 -11.71 18.95
C VAL A 232 18.92 -11.74 20.23
N GLU A 233 18.99 -10.71 21.06
CA GLU A 233 18.16 -10.57 22.26
C GLU A 233 16.67 -10.49 21.93
N ALA A 234 16.29 -9.75 20.89
CA ALA A 234 14.91 -9.70 20.41
C ALA A 234 14.40 -11.07 19.96
N LEU A 235 15.24 -11.85 19.27
CA LEU A 235 14.91 -13.22 18.86
C LEU A 235 14.79 -14.15 20.07
N GLN A 236 15.65 -14.02 21.07
CA GLN A 236 15.60 -14.80 22.29
C GLN A 236 14.29 -14.52 23.05
N PHE A 237 13.92 -13.24 23.19
CA PHE A 237 12.64 -12.85 23.78
C PHE A 237 11.43 -13.48 23.05
N TRP A 238 11.47 -13.52 21.72
CA TRP A 238 10.38 -14.10 20.93
C TRP A 238 10.31 -15.63 21.06
N LYS A 239 11.45 -16.26 21.25
CA LYS A 239 11.55 -17.73 21.39
C LYS A 239 11.07 -18.20 22.76
N ASP A 240 11.37 -17.47 23.85
CA ASP A 240 11.11 -17.84 25.25
C ASP A 240 9.66 -17.56 25.65
#